data_5f67ea79217c642afcc189d8755f230c
#
_entry.id   5f67ea79217c642afcc189d8755f230c
#
_cell.length_a   1.000
_cell.length_b   1.000
_cell.length_c   1.000
_cell.angle_alpha   90.00
_cell.angle_beta   90.00
_cell.angle_gamma   90.00
#
_symmetry.space_group_name_H-M   'P 1'
#
loop_
_entity.id
_entity.type
_entity.pdbx_description
1 polymer ?
#
loop_
_entity_poly.entity_id
_entity_poly.type
_entity_poly.pdbx_seq_one_letter_code
_entity_poly.pdbx_strand_id
1 'polypeptide(L)'
;MPLAEGMKTLPAETPVLFMGWICARSIKGLKKARKKFPIVAVVGVGITAPDNLGQMVDGLAEGNGIGKDTPFFYLMGGVDLERLHGFYRFIMKKISQGASQVTPDSPEEKASIDAMKNGGSFVREKNLDPILAWLSGESSAGPAVIPEVADGEETGEAAASDEEIPPEDRPAQE
;
A
#
# COMPACT_ATOMS: atom_id res chain seq x y z
N MET A 1 9.68 -8.34 7.44
CA MET A 1 10.94 -8.68 6.72
C MET A 1 10.86 -8.13 5.31
N PRO A 2 11.87 -7.40 4.83
CA PRO A 2 11.94 -6.91 3.46
C PRO A 2 11.91 -8.02 2.41
N LEU A 3 11.28 -7.75 1.24
CA LEU A 3 11.18 -8.76 0.16
C LEU A 3 12.55 -9.27 -0.29
N ALA A 4 13.53 -8.38 -0.44
CA ALA A 4 14.88 -8.76 -0.90
C ALA A 4 15.56 -9.73 0.06
N GLU A 5 15.38 -9.56 1.36
CA GLU A 5 15.87 -10.45 2.41
C GLU A 5 15.09 -11.78 2.39
N GLY A 6 13.77 -11.75 2.37
CA GLY A 6 12.94 -12.96 2.29
C GLY A 6 13.27 -13.82 1.06
N MET A 7 13.51 -13.18 -0.08
CA MET A 7 13.94 -13.89 -1.30
C MET A 7 15.27 -14.62 -1.15
N LYS A 8 16.15 -14.19 -0.24
CA LYS A 8 17.44 -14.84 0.01
C LYS A 8 17.39 -15.89 1.13
N THR A 9 16.62 -15.59 2.19
CA THR A 9 16.70 -16.35 3.46
C THR A 9 15.60 -17.38 3.64
N LEU A 10 14.37 -17.10 3.15
CA LEU A 10 13.28 -18.05 3.31
C LEU A 10 13.37 -19.19 2.30
N PRO A 11 13.05 -20.43 2.69
CA PRO A 11 12.87 -21.53 1.75
C PRO A 11 11.81 -21.20 0.71
N ALA A 12 11.95 -21.75 -0.50
CA ALA A 12 10.86 -21.77 -1.46
C ALA A 12 9.64 -22.48 -0.82
N GLU A 13 8.44 -22.19 -1.29
CA GLU A 13 7.18 -22.76 -0.77
C GLU A 13 6.83 -22.34 0.68
N THR A 14 7.57 -21.41 1.31
CA THR A 14 7.15 -20.83 2.58
C THR A 14 5.89 -19.98 2.37
N PRO A 15 4.75 -20.29 3.04
CA PRO A 15 3.55 -19.46 2.94
C PRO A 15 3.82 -18.07 3.51
N VAL A 16 3.48 -17.02 2.76
CA VAL A 16 3.75 -15.64 3.19
C VAL A 16 2.51 -14.76 3.05
N LEU A 17 2.28 -13.91 4.05
CA LEU A 17 1.46 -12.71 3.91
C LEU A 17 2.36 -11.66 3.24
N PHE A 18 1.96 -11.18 2.08
CA PHE A 18 2.73 -10.20 1.33
C PHE A 18 2.18 -8.79 1.55
N MET A 19 3.04 -7.86 1.95
CA MET A 19 2.71 -6.45 2.05
C MET A 19 3.52 -5.65 1.01
N GLY A 20 2.83 -4.81 0.23
CA GLY A 20 3.48 -3.98 -0.78
C GLY A 20 2.74 -2.68 -1.02
N TRP A 21 3.48 -1.62 -1.33
CA TRP A 21 2.87 -0.34 -1.67
C TRP A 21 2.28 -0.33 -3.08
N ILE A 22 1.24 0.48 -3.26
CA ILE A 22 0.50 0.59 -4.51
C ILE A 22 1.04 1.77 -5.31
N CYS A 23 1.46 1.50 -6.54
CA CYS A 23 1.86 2.53 -7.49
C CYS A 23 1.26 2.24 -8.86
N ALA A 24 0.54 3.22 -9.42
CA ALA A 24 -0.13 3.09 -10.71
C ALA A 24 -0.97 1.80 -10.80
N ARG A 25 -1.78 1.51 -9.80
CA ARG A 25 -2.64 0.31 -9.63
C ARG A 25 -1.89 -1.01 -9.53
N SER A 26 -0.58 -1.00 -9.39
CA SER A 26 0.25 -2.21 -9.22
C SER A 26 0.78 -2.30 -7.80
N ILE A 27 0.68 -3.47 -7.18
CA ILE A 27 1.29 -3.77 -5.88
C ILE A 27 2.74 -4.17 -6.12
N LYS A 28 3.65 -3.29 -5.71
CA LYS A 28 5.08 -3.45 -5.96
C LYS A 28 5.65 -4.68 -5.25
N GLY A 29 6.44 -5.44 -5.99
CA GLY A 29 7.07 -6.66 -5.49
C GLY A 29 6.21 -7.93 -5.53
N LEU A 30 4.87 -7.84 -5.62
CA LEU A 30 3.98 -9.00 -5.56
C LEU A 30 4.30 -10.05 -6.65
N LYS A 31 4.52 -9.61 -7.89
CA LYS A 31 4.90 -10.53 -8.99
C LYS A 31 6.21 -11.28 -8.71
N LYS A 32 7.17 -10.61 -8.07
CA LYS A 32 8.46 -11.22 -7.70
C LYS A 32 8.28 -12.23 -6.56
N ALA A 33 7.51 -11.87 -5.54
CA ALA A 33 7.21 -12.74 -4.41
C ALA A 33 6.52 -14.05 -4.85
N ARG A 34 5.52 -13.97 -5.73
CA ARG A 34 4.79 -15.12 -6.26
C ARG A 34 5.63 -16.15 -7.03
N LYS A 35 6.80 -15.73 -7.53
CA LYS A 35 7.71 -16.66 -8.20
C LYS A 35 8.37 -17.65 -7.25
N LYS A 36 8.37 -17.35 -5.95
CA LYS A 36 9.08 -18.16 -4.94
C LYS A 36 8.15 -18.66 -3.85
N PHE A 37 7.11 -17.88 -3.49
CA PHE A 37 6.30 -18.13 -2.31
C PHE A 37 4.83 -18.33 -2.63
N PRO A 38 4.15 -19.27 -1.97
CA PRO A 38 2.69 -19.28 -1.86
C PRO A 38 2.23 -18.01 -1.10
N ILE A 39 1.40 -17.19 -1.73
CA ILE A 39 0.86 -15.98 -1.11
C ILE A 39 -0.46 -16.33 -0.45
N VAL A 40 -0.51 -16.33 0.89
CA VAL A 40 -1.71 -16.66 1.67
C VAL A 40 -2.62 -15.46 1.91
N ALA A 41 -2.07 -14.25 1.90
CA ALA A 41 -2.82 -13.00 1.94
C ALA A 41 -1.99 -11.88 1.34
N VAL A 42 -2.64 -10.83 0.85
CA VAL A 42 -1.99 -9.63 0.29
C VAL A 42 -2.47 -8.40 1.03
N VAL A 43 -1.53 -7.53 1.40
CA VAL A 43 -1.79 -6.21 1.95
C VAL A 43 -1.28 -5.16 0.95
N GLY A 44 -2.18 -4.37 0.40
CA GLY A 44 -1.86 -3.23 -0.43
C GLY A 44 -1.81 -1.96 0.39
N VAL A 45 -0.69 -1.24 0.38
CA VAL A 45 -0.54 0.04 1.09
C VAL A 45 -0.66 1.17 0.08
N GLY A 46 -1.63 2.03 0.26
CA GLY A 46 -1.91 3.17 -0.64
C GLY A 46 -2.24 4.43 0.12
N ILE A 47 -2.63 5.48 -0.61
CA ILE A 47 -2.99 6.79 -0.05
C ILE A 47 -4.40 7.26 -0.45
N THR A 48 -5.16 6.41 -1.10
CA THR A 48 -6.52 6.73 -1.54
C THR A 48 -7.50 6.65 -0.37
N ALA A 49 -8.36 7.66 -0.23
CA ALA A 49 -9.37 7.71 0.81
C ALA A 49 -10.39 6.55 0.74
N PRO A 50 -10.97 6.15 1.87
CA PRO A 50 -11.92 5.04 1.96
C PRO A 50 -13.15 5.17 1.04
N ASP A 51 -13.69 6.37 0.89
CA ASP A 51 -14.92 6.62 0.14
C ASP A 51 -14.85 6.21 -1.33
N ASN A 52 -13.63 6.18 -1.89
CA ASN A 52 -13.36 5.76 -3.26
C ASN A 52 -12.82 4.33 -3.37
N LEU A 53 -12.77 3.59 -2.24
CA LEU A 53 -12.08 2.29 -2.20
C LEU A 53 -12.87 1.13 -2.79
N GLY A 54 -14.19 1.07 -2.66
CA GLY A 54 -14.95 -0.15 -2.99
C GLY A 54 -14.65 -0.67 -4.40
N GLN A 55 -14.96 0.10 -5.44
CA GLN A 55 -14.69 -0.29 -6.83
C GLN A 55 -13.19 -0.34 -7.15
N MET A 56 -12.38 0.50 -6.48
CA MET A 56 -10.94 0.52 -6.70
C MET A 56 -10.27 -0.72 -6.14
N VAL A 57 -10.70 -1.22 -5.00
CA VAL A 57 -10.14 -2.40 -4.33
C VAL A 57 -10.38 -3.65 -5.16
N ASP A 58 -11.61 -3.85 -5.69
CA ASP A 58 -11.91 -4.97 -6.57
C ASP A 58 -11.04 -4.92 -7.82
N GLY A 59 -10.93 -3.76 -8.46
CA GLY A 59 -10.06 -3.57 -9.62
C GLY A 59 -8.56 -3.69 -9.31
N LEU A 60 -8.13 -3.40 -8.07
CA LEU A 60 -6.76 -3.65 -7.63
C LEU A 60 -6.49 -5.14 -7.46
N ALA A 61 -7.39 -5.88 -6.83
CA ALA A 61 -7.27 -7.32 -6.65
C ALA A 61 -7.16 -8.02 -8.01
N GLU A 62 -8.12 -7.76 -8.90
CA GLU A 62 -8.15 -8.33 -10.24
C GLU A 62 -6.91 -7.96 -11.06
N GLY A 63 -6.57 -6.68 -11.14
CA GLY A 63 -5.42 -6.16 -11.91
C GLY A 63 -4.06 -6.67 -11.41
N ASN A 64 -3.97 -7.09 -10.14
CA ASN A 64 -2.78 -7.72 -9.57
C ASN A 64 -2.88 -9.25 -9.53
N GLY A 65 -3.93 -9.85 -10.11
CA GLY A 65 -4.12 -11.30 -10.16
C GLY A 65 -4.33 -11.93 -8.78
N ILE A 66 -4.93 -11.21 -7.85
CA ILE A 66 -5.29 -11.74 -6.52
C ILE A 66 -6.59 -12.51 -6.71
N GLY A 67 -6.56 -13.82 -6.45
CA GLY A 67 -7.74 -14.68 -6.57
C GLY A 67 -8.77 -14.37 -5.49
N LYS A 68 -10.03 -14.72 -5.76
CA LYS A 68 -11.15 -14.47 -4.81
C LYS A 68 -10.96 -15.18 -3.45
N ASP A 69 -10.21 -16.27 -3.45
CA ASP A 69 -9.91 -17.04 -2.23
C ASP A 69 -8.68 -16.52 -1.48
N THR A 70 -8.00 -15.50 -2.03
CA THR A 70 -6.84 -14.89 -1.37
C THR A 70 -7.27 -13.61 -0.68
N PRO A 71 -7.23 -13.53 0.64
CA PRO A 71 -7.55 -12.32 1.38
C PRO A 71 -6.73 -11.12 0.88
N PHE A 72 -7.42 -10.02 0.63
CA PHE A 72 -6.79 -8.77 0.23
C PHE A 72 -7.18 -7.66 1.20
N PHE A 73 -6.20 -7.08 1.84
CA PHE A 73 -6.37 -5.97 2.77
C PHE A 73 -5.80 -4.70 2.15
N TYR A 74 -6.49 -3.59 2.36
CA TYR A 74 -5.98 -2.28 1.99
C TYR A 74 -5.65 -1.49 3.26
N LEU A 75 -4.46 -0.90 3.32
CA LEU A 75 -4.05 -0.01 4.38
C LEU A 75 -3.77 1.39 3.82
N MET A 76 -4.19 2.41 4.55
CA MET A 76 -3.71 3.75 4.29
C MET A 76 -2.29 3.91 4.83
N GLY A 77 -1.40 4.31 3.95
CA GLY A 77 0.01 4.54 4.24
C GLY A 77 0.34 6.02 4.34
N GLY A 78 1.55 6.39 3.94
CA GLY A 78 2.00 7.77 3.90
C GLY A 78 2.82 8.06 2.65
N VAL A 79 3.06 9.35 2.42
CA VAL A 79 3.97 9.84 1.39
C VAL A 79 5.01 10.74 2.04
N ASP A 80 6.26 10.34 1.93
CA ASP A 80 7.42 11.16 2.26
C ASP A 80 8.02 11.70 0.96
N LEU A 81 7.71 12.97 0.67
CA LEU A 81 8.16 13.61 -0.57
C LEU A 81 9.66 13.87 -0.59
N GLU A 82 10.31 13.95 0.57
CA GLU A 82 11.76 14.19 0.68
C GLU A 82 12.55 12.93 0.32
N ARG A 83 12.01 11.76 0.66
CA ARG A 83 12.60 10.46 0.32
C ARG A 83 12.31 9.99 -1.10
N LEU A 84 11.36 10.61 -1.78
CA LEU A 84 11.05 10.26 -3.16
C LEU A 84 12.09 10.86 -4.12
N HIS A 85 12.76 10.00 -4.87
CA HIS A 85 13.76 10.38 -5.85
C HIS A 85 13.40 9.93 -7.27
N GLY A 86 13.98 10.58 -8.26
CA GLY A 86 13.91 10.19 -9.67
C GLY A 86 12.48 10.02 -10.19
N PHE A 87 12.22 8.88 -10.78
CA PHE A 87 10.95 8.55 -11.44
C PHE A 87 9.73 8.63 -10.51
N TYR A 88 9.84 8.16 -9.28
CA TYR A 88 8.72 8.20 -8.32
C TYR A 88 8.35 9.62 -7.89
N ARG A 89 9.33 10.49 -7.73
CA ARG A 89 9.08 11.93 -7.50
C ARG A 89 8.36 12.58 -8.66
N PHE A 90 8.74 12.24 -9.91
CA PHE A 90 8.06 12.72 -11.11
C PHE A 90 6.60 12.23 -11.16
N ILE A 91 6.34 10.94 -10.91
CA ILE A 91 4.98 10.38 -10.85
C ILE A 91 4.14 11.09 -9.80
N MET A 92 4.66 11.24 -8.57
CA MET A 92 3.94 11.92 -7.50
C MET A 92 3.61 13.37 -7.84
N LYS A 93 4.54 14.08 -8.49
CA LYS A 93 4.27 15.44 -8.99
C LYS A 93 3.13 15.47 -10.00
N LYS A 94 3.05 14.50 -10.90
CA LYS A 94 1.95 14.39 -11.87
C LYS A 94 0.62 14.06 -11.21
N ILE A 95 0.62 13.12 -10.26
CA ILE A 95 -0.57 12.73 -9.49
C ILE A 95 -1.08 13.94 -8.68
N SER A 96 -0.21 14.65 -7.97
CA SER A 96 -0.58 15.83 -7.18
C SER A 96 -1.14 16.97 -8.02
N GLN A 97 -0.64 17.17 -9.24
CA GLN A 97 -1.18 18.14 -10.19
C GLN A 97 -2.60 17.76 -10.64
N GLY A 98 -2.84 16.48 -10.96
CA GLY A 98 -4.18 15.96 -11.29
C GLY A 98 -5.15 16.06 -10.10
N ALA A 99 -4.72 15.64 -8.93
CA ALA A 99 -5.50 15.72 -7.70
C ALA A 99 -5.86 17.17 -7.29
N SER A 100 -5.06 18.16 -7.72
CA SER A 100 -5.35 19.58 -7.46
C SER A 100 -6.55 20.12 -8.25
N GLN A 101 -6.99 19.42 -9.28
CA GLN A 101 -8.13 19.79 -10.12
C GLN A 101 -9.43 19.12 -9.65
N VAL A 102 -9.34 18.20 -8.69
CA VAL A 102 -10.50 17.51 -8.12
C VAL A 102 -10.99 18.29 -6.90
N THR A 103 -12.27 18.59 -6.85
CA THR A 103 -12.91 19.11 -5.64
C THR A 103 -13.19 17.91 -4.73
N PRO A 104 -12.64 17.87 -3.52
CA PRO A 104 -12.85 16.74 -2.62
C PRO A 104 -14.31 16.71 -2.15
N ASP A 105 -14.90 15.53 -2.17
CA ASP A 105 -16.27 15.30 -1.74
C ASP A 105 -16.37 15.00 -0.23
N SER A 106 -15.22 14.67 0.41
CA SER A 106 -15.15 14.36 1.85
C SER A 106 -13.89 14.95 2.51
N PRO A 107 -13.90 15.13 3.85
CA PRO A 107 -12.69 15.50 4.61
C PRO A 107 -11.54 14.52 4.40
N GLU A 108 -11.84 13.23 4.30
CA GLU A 108 -10.88 12.14 4.11
C GLU A 108 -10.21 12.24 2.73
N GLU A 109 -11.01 12.52 1.69
CA GLU A 109 -10.47 12.74 0.35
C GLU A 109 -9.58 13.97 0.31
N LYS A 110 -9.99 15.06 0.99
CA LYS A 110 -9.17 16.26 1.13
C LYS A 110 -7.85 15.95 1.81
N ALA A 111 -7.86 15.21 2.92
CA ALA A 111 -6.64 14.81 3.64
C ALA A 111 -5.72 13.97 2.75
N SER A 112 -6.27 13.03 1.97
CA SER A 112 -5.50 12.24 1.00
C SER A 112 -4.86 13.11 -0.08
N ILE A 113 -5.61 14.05 -0.64
CA ILE A 113 -5.10 15.01 -1.64
C ILE A 113 -4.00 15.90 -1.04
N ASP A 114 -4.19 16.40 0.17
CA ASP A 114 -3.21 17.24 0.86
C ASP A 114 -1.93 16.45 1.16
N ALA A 115 -2.03 15.19 1.57
CA ALA A 115 -0.88 14.32 1.78
C ALA A 115 -0.13 14.00 0.47
N MET A 116 -0.83 13.86 -0.66
CA MET A 116 -0.19 13.70 -1.98
C MET A 116 0.59 14.94 -2.40
N LYS A 117 0.18 16.15 -1.98
CA LYS A 117 0.81 17.42 -2.33
C LYS A 117 1.96 17.79 -1.42
N ASN A 118 1.78 17.60 -0.13
CA ASN A 118 2.63 18.15 0.92
C ASN A 118 3.41 17.07 1.69
N GLY A 119 3.13 15.80 1.43
CA GLY A 119 3.54 14.70 2.29
C GLY A 119 2.56 14.52 3.44
N GLY A 120 2.58 13.34 4.05
CA GLY A 120 1.72 13.02 5.19
C GLY A 120 1.67 11.53 5.46
N SER A 121 1.19 11.16 6.64
CA SER A 121 1.07 9.76 7.06
C SER A 121 -0.28 9.50 7.69
N PHE A 122 -0.91 8.39 7.27
CA PHE A 122 -2.12 7.81 7.85
C PHE A 122 -1.83 6.47 8.54
N VAL A 123 -0.54 6.19 8.77
CA VAL A 123 -0.12 4.96 9.45
C VAL A 123 -0.57 4.99 10.89
N ARG A 124 -1.39 4.01 11.28
CA ARG A 124 -1.90 3.84 12.64
C ARG A 124 -1.90 2.35 12.98
N GLU A 125 -1.51 2.03 14.21
CA GLU A 125 -1.45 0.65 14.69
C GLU A 125 -2.81 -0.04 14.61
N LYS A 126 -3.89 0.64 15.00
CA LYS A 126 -5.25 0.12 14.91
C LYS A 126 -5.68 -0.33 13.51
N ASN A 127 -5.04 0.18 12.47
CA ASN A 127 -5.36 -0.23 11.10
C ASN A 127 -4.89 -1.67 10.80
N LEU A 128 -4.07 -2.26 11.68
CA LEU A 128 -3.65 -3.65 11.59
C LEU A 128 -4.64 -4.64 12.22
N ASP A 129 -5.56 -4.17 13.08
CA ASP A 129 -6.49 -5.03 13.81
C ASP A 129 -7.21 -6.08 12.97
N PRO A 130 -7.73 -5.73 11.78
CA PRO A 130 -8.38 -6.71 10.92
C PRO A 130 -7.45 -7.78 10.35
N ILE A 131 -6.20 -7.41 10.10
CA ILE A 131 -5.18 -8.36 9.64
C ILE A 131 -4.81 -9.29 10.78
N LEU A 132 -4.69 -8.76 12.00
CA LEU A 132 -4.39 -9.53 13.20
C LEU A 132 -5.55 -10.47 13.55
N ALA A 133 -6.79 -10.02 13.47
CA ALA A 133 -7.98 -10.84 13.67
C ALA A 133 -8.07 -11.97 12.62
N TRP A 134 -7.68 -11.72 11.38
CA TRP A 134 -7.59 -12.77 10.38
C TRP A 134 -6.47 -13.79 10.70
N LEU A 135 -5.29 -13.31 11.08
CA LEU A 135 -4.16 -14.16 11.45
C LEU A 135 -4.46 -15.05 12.68
N SER A 136 -5.23 -14.54 13.66
CA SER A 136 -5.67 -15.30 14.83
C SER A 136 -6.82 -16.28 14.55
N GLY A 137 -7.44 -16.21 13.36
CA GLY A 137 -8.59 -17.02 13.00
C GLY A 137 -9.92 -16.52 13.58
N GLU A 138 -9.95 -15.33 14.15
CA GLU A 138 -11.16 -14.71 14.71
C GLU A 138 -12.07 -14.12 13.64
N SER A 139 -11.55 -13.87 12.46
CA SER A 139 -12.29 -13.33 11.33
C SER A 139 -12.04 -14.16 10.07
N SER A 140 -13.10 -14.55 9.38
CA SER A 140 -13.00 -15.00 7.99
C SER A 140 -12.81 -13.76 7.13
N ALA A 141 -11.63 -13.60 6.53
CA ALA A 141 -11.28 -12.43 5.74
C ALA A 141 -12.32 -12.17 4.64
N GLY A 142 -13.10 -11.15 4.85
CA GLY A 142 -13.87 -10.50 3.81
C GLY A 142 -12.99 -9.59 2.94
N PRO A 143 -13.49 -9.11 1.80
CA PRO A 143 -12.74 -8.18 0.94
C PRO A 143 -12.45 -6.88 1.69
N ALA A 144 -11.23 -6.41 1.57
CA ALA A 144 -10.68 -5.11 1.95
C ALA A 144 -11.23 -4.47 3.23
N VAL A 145 -10.41 -4.44 4.24
CA VAL A 145 -10.67 -3.62 5.42
C VAL A 145 -10.34 -2.18 5.11
N ILE A 146 -11.31 -1.33 5.28
CA ILE A 146 -11.19 0.12 5.15
C ILE A 146 -10.80 0.66 6.53
N PRO A 147 -9.61 1.23 6.70
CA PRO A 147 -9.25 1.87 7.96
C PRO A 147 -10.08 3.14 8.16
N GLU A 148 -10.60 3.32 9.35
CA GLU A 148 -11.28 4.54 9.76
C GLU A 148 -10.26 5.70 9.80
N VAL A 149 -10.52 6.75 9.04
CA VAL A 149 -9.73 8.00 9.11
C VAL A 149 -10.27 8.79 10.30
N ALA A 150 -9.62 8.72 11.45
CA ALA A 150 -10.00 9.56 12.58
C ALA A 150 -9.46 10.98 12.38
N ASP A 151 -10.28 11.96 12.76
CA ASP A 151 -9.96 13.39 12.79
C ASP A 151 -8.58 13.66 13.42
N GLY A 152 -7.86 14.60 12.79
CA GLY A 152 -6.48 14.91 13.05
C GLY A 152 -6.11 15.05 14.51
N GLU A 153 -5.21 14.18 14.94
CA GLU A 153 -4.23 14.52 15.98
C GLU A 153 -3.05 13.54 15.94
N GLU A 154 -1.87 14.12 16.06
CA GLU A 154 -0.54 13.57 16.30
C GLU A 154 0.20 12.85 15.17
N THR A 155 1.14 13.60 14.62
CA THR A 155 2.30 13.11 13.88
C THR A 155 3.18 12.26 14.78
N GLY A 156 2.92 10.95 14.81
CA GLY A 156 3.85 9.99 15.40
C GLY A 156 5.11 9.92 14.53
N GLU A 157 6.24 10.19 15.14
CA GLU A 157 7.57 10.07 14.56
C GLU A 157 7.77 8.65 14.03
N ALA A 158 7.69 8.51 12.71
CA ALA A 158 7.89 7.23 12.04
C ALA A 158 9.37 6.86 12.15
N ALA A 159 9.67 5.79 12.89
CA ALA A 159 10.99 5.20 12.93
C ALA A 159 11.46 4.89 11.50
N ALA A 160 12.49 5.60 11.08
CA ALA A 160 13.08 5.48 9.77
C ALA A 160 13.84 4.16 9.67
N SER A 161 13.31 3.20 8.92
CA SER A 161 14.13 2.13 8.39
C SER A 161 14.77 2.65 7.10
N ASP A 162 16.09 2.76 7.09
CA ASP A 162 16.91 3.09 5.93
C ASP A 162 16.89 1.93 4.92
N GLU A 163 15.77 1.77 4.22
CA GLU A 163 15.70 0.80 3.14
C GLU A 163 15.79 1.52 1.79
N GLU A 164 16.98 1.48 1.24
CA GLU A 164 17.33 1.95 -0.09
C GLU A 164 16.47 1.23 -1.14
N ILE A 165 15.72 1.97 -1.96
CA ILE A 165 14.90 1.42 -3.04
C ILE A 165 15.82 0.70 -4.02
N PRO A 166 15.68 -0.62 -4.24
CA PRO A 166 16.58 -1.38 -5.10
C PRO A 166 16.59 -0.82 -6.53
N PRO A 167 17.73 -0.73 -7.19
CA PRO A 167 17.87 -0.20 -8.55
C PRO A 167 17.17 -1.03 -9.63
N GLU A 168 16.71 -2.23 -9.31
CA GLU A 168 16.09 -3.17 -10.27
C GLU A 168 14.66 -2.77 -10.73
N ASP A 169 14.01 -1.81 -10.07
CA ASP A 169 12.67 -1.34 -10.47
C ASP A 169 12.72 -0.09 -11.39
N ARG A 170 13.87 0.24 -11.96
CA ARG A 170 13.95 1.30 -12.97
C ARG A 170 13.40 0.77 -14.30
N PRO A 171 12.43 1.46 -14.93
CA PRO A 171 12.04 1.13 -16.30
C PRO A 171 13.25 1.33 -17.23
N ALA A 172 13.45 0.39 -18.17
CA ALA A 172 14.42 0.53 -19.23
C ALA A 172 14.18 1.87 -19.96
N GLN A 173 15.24 2.65 -20.12
CA GLN A 173 15.20 3.84 -20.92
C GLN A 173 15.22 3.40 -22.39
N GLU A 174 14.12 3.60 -23.08
CA GLU A 174 14.07 3.77 -24.54
C GLU A 174 13.88 5.26 -24.86
#